data_9fd0482b461379d8d47f6c89893acfc8
#
_entry.id   9fd0482b461379d8d47f6c89893acfc8
#
_cell.length_a   1.000
_cell.length_b   1.000
_cell.length_c   1.000
_cell.angle_alpha   90.00
_cell.angle_beta   90.00
_cell.angle_gamma   90.00
#
_symmetry.space_group_name_H-M   'P 1'
#
loop_
_entity.id
_entity.type
_entity.pdbx_description
1 polymer ?
#
loop_
_entity_poly.entity_id
_entity_poly.type
_entity_poly.pdbx_seq_one_letter_code
_entity_poly.pdbx_strand_id
1 'polypeptide(L)'
;IHRAVGKIYKDEMLNNIVDAKQTIRIRRGGKGGFDIKPGTLRRSVKVWQIDKQHSTFWVGPRVGRRAPKDADAWFANIVEGDDQFIKGNNRNKGVFARSIANKRSEAFEKMRKKYKFQIDKVARNKGKK
;
A
#
# COMPACT_ATOMS: atom_id res chain seq x y z
N ILE A 1 15.64 -3.01 6.33
CA ILE A 1 14.70 -3.00 7.47
C ILE A 1 13.36 -2.42 7.05
N HIS A 2 13.36 -1.19 6.56
CA HIS A 2 12.12 -0.48 6.23
C HIS A 2 11.36 -1.14 5.09
N ARG A 3 12.04 -1.68 4.10
CA ARG A 3 11.38 -2.42 3.01
C ARG A 3 10.67 -3.67 3.53
N ALA A 4 11.29 -4.41 4.44
CA ALA A 4 10.69 -5.59 5.04
C ALA A 4 9.46 -5.26 5.90
N VAL A 5 9.49 -4.12 6.61
CA VAL A 5 8.35 -3.60 7.37
C VAL A 5 7.24 -3.15 6.41
N GLY A 6 7.59 -2.45 5.34
CA GLY A 6 6.62 -2.06 4.31
C GLY A 6 5.92 -3.24 3.66
N LYS A 7 6.62 -4.35 3.50
CA LYS A 7 6.02 -5.59 2.97
C LYS A 7 4.90 -6.12 3.85
N ILE A 8 4.99 -5.98 5.17
CA ILE A 8 3.92 -6.39 6.10
C ILE A 8 2.62 -5.65 5.76
N TYR A 9 2.70 -4.35 5.59
CA TYR A 9 1.54 -3.55 5.20
C TYR A 9 1.03 -3.90 3.80
N LYS A 10 1.95 -4.07 2.85
CA LYS A 10 1.59 -4.46 1.48
C LYS A 10 0.83 -5.78 1.46
N ASP A 11 1.34 -6.80 2.13
CA ASP A 11 0.71 -8.12 2.17
C ASP A 11 -0.69 -8.05 2.78
N GLU A 12 -0.88 -7.24 3.84
CA GLU A 12 -2.20 -7.03 4.44
C GLU A 12 -3.15 -6.29 3.49
N MET A 13 -2.67 -5.27 2.79
CA MET A 13 -3.45 -4.57 1.77
C MET A 13 -3.91 -5.53 0.68
N LEU A 14 -3.01 -6.38 0.19
CA LEU A 14 -3.34 -7.37 -0.84
C LEU A 14 -4.34 -8.40 -0.34
N ASN A 15 -4.28 -8.80 0.93
CA ASN A 15 -5.25 -9.71 1.53
C ASN A 15 -6.63 -9.08 1.66
N ASN A 16 -6.69 -7.78 1.94
CA ASN A 16 -7.95 -7.08 2.23
C ASN A 16 -8.61 -6.48 0.98
N ILE A 17 -7.86 -6.30 -0.10
CA ILE A 17 -8.43 -5.79 -1.36
C ILE A 17 -9.31 -6.86 -1.98
N VAL A 18 -10.55 -6.50 -2.26
CA VAL A 18 -11.51 -7.35 -2.96
C VAL A 18 -11.51 -6.95 -4.43
N ASP A 19 -11.17 -7.88 -5.30
CA ASP A 19 -11.22 -7.63 -6.74
C ASP A 19 -12.67 -7.64 -7.23
N ALA A 20 -12.99 -6.70 -8.10
CA ALA A 20 -14.28 -6.70 -8.76
C ALA A 20 -14.38 -7.90 -9.70
N LYS A 21 -15.57 -8.49 -9.79
CA LYS A 21 -15.85 -9.57 -10.75
C LYS A 21 -15.97 -9.06 -12.18
N GLN A 22 -16.26 -7.77 -12.32
CA GLN A 22 -16.47 -7.10 -13.60
C GLN A 22 -15.78 -5.74 -13.59
N THR A 23 -15.58 -5.19 -14.79
CA THR A 23 -15.10 -3.81 -14.92
C THR A 23 -16.03 -2.85 -14.21
N ILE A 24 -15.48 -2.03 -13.32
CA ILE A 24 -16.23 -1.02 -12.58
C ILE A 24 -16.12 0.30 -13.33
N ARG A 25 -17.26 0.97 -13.49
CA ARG A 25 -17.29 2.31 -14.07
C ARG A 25 -17.39 3.37 -12.99
N ILE A 26 -16.40 4.23 -12.91
CA ILE A 26 -16.42 5.40 -12.02
C ILE A 26 -16.88 6.61 -12.82
N ARG A 27 -17.99 7.20 -12.40
CA ARG A 27 -18.52 8.42 -13.00
C ARG A 27 -18.02 9.62 -12.23
N ARG A 28 -17.42 10.55 -12.94
CA ARG A 28 -16.96 11.81 -12.38
C ARG A 28 -17.58 12.96 -13.16
N GLY A 29 -18.42 13.77 -12.47
CA GLY A 29 -18.88 15.06 -12.99
C GLY A 29 -19.74 15.03 -14.24
N GLY A 30 -20.64 14.08 -14.41
CA GLY A 30 -21.68 14.10 -15.48
C GLY A 30 -21.19 13.84 -16.90
N LYS A 31 -19.90 13.74 -17.15
CA LYS A 31 -19.32 13.36 -18.44
C LYS A 31 -18.72 11.95 -18.29
N GLY A 32 -19.14 11.03 -19.10
CA GLY A 32 -18.62 9.67 -19.24
C GLY A 32 -17.81 9.12 -18.05
N GLY A 33 -17.93 7.87 -17.73
CA GLY A 33 -17.17 7.27 -16.64
C GLY A 33 -15.83 6.73 -17.12
N PHE A 34 -14.97 6.42 -16.15
CA PHE A 34 -13.73 5.68 -16.41
C PHE A 34 -13.92 4.23 -16.01
N ASP A 35 -13.50 3.33 -16.86
CA ASP A 35 -13.61 1.89 -16.61
C ASP A 35 -12.37 1.39 -15.88
N ILE A 36 -12.59 0.73 -14.72
CA ILE A 36 -11.54 0.12 -13.92
C ILE A 36 -11.61 -1.39 -14.10
N LYS A 37 -10.58 -1.96 -14.69
CA LYS A 37 -10.49 -3.41 -14.89
C LYS A 37 -10.28 -4.14 -13.57
N PRO A 38 -10.83 -5.36 -13.42
CA PRO A 38 -10.58 -6.18 -12.22
C PRO A 38 -9.08 -6.34 -11.95
N GLY A 39 -8.70 -6.27 -10.67
CA GLY A 39 -7.30 -6.43 -10.24
C GLY A 39 -6.40 -5.22 -10.39
N THR A 40 -6.87 -4.12 -10.96
CA THR A 40 -6.05 -2.90 -11.15
C THR A 40 -5.56 -2.37 -9.80
N LEU A 41 -6.45 -2.24 -8.82
CA LEU A 41 -6.07 -1.73 -7.50
C LEU A 41 -5.02 -2.64 -6.84
N ARG A 42 -5.23 -3.94 -6.88
CA ARG A 42 -4.31 -4.93 -6.31
C ARG A 42 -2.92 -4.83 -6.96
N ARG A 43 -2.87 -4.79 -8.28
CA ARG A 43 -1.59 -4.70 -9.02
C ARG A 43 -0.85 -3.39 -8.78
N SER A 44 -1.55 -2.34 -8.40
CA SER A 44 -0.95 -1.02 -8.16
C SER A 44 -0.21 -0.91 -6.82
N VAL A 45 -0.51 -1.78 -5.86
CA VAL A 45 0.06 -1.71 -4.51
C VAL A 45 1.53 -2.13 -4.54
N LYS A 46 2.39 -1.22 -4.12
CA LYS A 46 3.85 -1.39 -4.12
C LYS A 46 4.46 -0.84 -2.85
N VAL A 47 5.66 -1.31 -2.54
CA VAL A 47 6.55 -0.69 -1.55
C VAL A 47 7.66 -0.02 -2.35
N TRP A 48 7.89 1.27 -2.12
CA TRP A 48 8.96 1.97 -2.83
C TRP A 48 9.69 2.96 -1.93
N GLN A 49 10.97 3.13 -2.21
CA GLN A 49 11.81 4.09 -1.53
C GLN A 49 11.67 5.46 -2.20
N ILE A 50 11.37 6.49 -1.40
CA ILE A 50 11.20 7.86 -1.90
C ILE A 50 12.56 8.49 -2.19
N ASP A 51 13.51 8.28 -1.28
CA ASP A 51 14.80 8.93 -1.30
C ASP A 51 15.89 7.93 -0.90
N LYS A 52 16.96 7.86 -1.70
CA LYS A 52 18.09 6.98 -1.41
C LYS A 52 18.91 7.43 -0.18
N GLN A 53 18.87 8.71 0.15
CA GLN A 53 19.62 9.26 1.30
C GLN A 53 18.91 9.00 2.63
N HIS A 54 17.60 8.89 2.61
CA HIS A 54 16.78 8.64 3.78
C HIS A 54 16.07 7.30 3.62
N SER A 55 16.06 6.50 4.67
CA SER A 55 15.38 5.19 4.66
C SER A 55 13.86 5.34 4.74
N THR A 56 13.30 6.23 3.93
CA THR A 56 11.87 6.49 3.87
C THR A 56 11.24 5.67 2.77
N PHE A 57 10.29 4.84 3.14
CA PHE A 57 9.54 4.00 2.22
C PHE A 57 8.07 4.36 2.28
N TRP A 58 7.42 4.25 1.13
CA TRP A 58 5.98 4.34 1.03
C TRP A 58 5.43 2.97 0.65
N VAL A 59 4.24 2.69 1.13
CA VAL A 59 3.48 1.49 0.76
C VAL A 59 2.06 1.92 0.42
N GLY A 60 1.57 1.46 -0.72
CA GLY A 60 0.23 1.80 -1.16
C GLY A 60 0.08 1.71 -2.67
N PRO A 61 -1.04 2.22 -3.19
CA PRO A 61 -1.29 2.23 -4.63
C PRO A 61 -0.41 3.25 -5.36
N ARG A 62 0.19 2.82 -6.45
CA ARG A 62 0.95 3.71 -7.34
C ARG A 62 0.02 4.37 -8.35
N VAL A 63 0.29 5.63 -8.62
CA VAL A 63 -0.49 6.43 -9.58
C VAL A 63 0.43 7.12 -10.58
N GLY A 64 -0.11 7.45 -11.74
CA GLY A 64 0.58 8.22 -12.77
C GLY A 64 1.68 7.46 -13.48
N ARG A 65 2.72 8.18 -13.88
CA ARG A 65 3.80 7.63 -14.71
C ARG A 65 4.60 6.52 -14.04
N ARG A 66 4.65 6.50 -12.71
CA ARG A 66 5.40 5.50 -11.94
C ARG A 66 4.56 4.28 -11.57
N ALA A 67 3.28 4.27 -11.95
CA ALA A 67 2.44 3.11 -11.77
C ALA A 67 2.87 1.97 -12.70
N PRO A 68 2.66 0.69 -12.32
CA PRO A 68 2.84 -0.40 -13.25
C PRO A 68 1.98 -0.23 -14.48
N LYS A 69 2.44 -0.76 -15.62
CA LYS A 69 1.64 -0.73 -16.84
C LYS A 69 0.28 -1.38 -16.58
N ASP A 70 -0.78 -0.72 -17.03
CA ASP A 70 -2.18 -1.16 -16.85
C ASP A 70 -2.62 -1.26 -15.37
N ALA A 71 -1.92 -0.61 -14.46
CA ALA A 71 -2.26 -0.64 -13.02
C ALA A 71 -2.10 0.74 -12.37
N ASP A 72 -2.50 1.81 -13.06
CA ASP A 72 -2.54 3.15 -12.50
C ASP A 72 -3.78 3.29 -11.59
N ALA A 73 -3.54 3.47 -10.30
CA ALA A 73 -4.58 3.57 -9.30
C ALA A 73 -4.99 5.02 -8.98
N TRP A 74 -5.07 5.86 -9.98
CA TRP A 74 -5.51 7.26 -9.82
C TRP A 74 -6.83 7.40 -9.05
N PHE A 75 -7.66 6.37 -9.11
CA PHE A 75 -8.97 6.32 -8.46
C PHE A 75 -8.93 5.84 -7.00
N ALA A 76 -7.76 5.52 -6.47
CA ALA A 76 -7.63 4.90 -5.13
C ALA A 76 -8.22 5.77 -4.02
N ASN A 77 -8.10 7.08 -4.10
CA ASN A 77 -8.71 8.00 -3.13
C ASN A 77 -10.23 7.90 -3.11
N ILE A 78 -10.84 7.71 -4.27
CA ILE A 78 -12.30 7.53 -4.39
C ILE A 78 -12.72 6.22 -3.73
N VAL A 79 -12.00 5.16 -4.00
CA VAL A 79 -12.28 3.84 -3.41
C VAL A 79 -12.12 3.87 -1.90
N GLU A 80 -11.08 4.53 -1.40
CA GLU A 80 -10.77 4.58 0.04
C GLU A 80 -11.78 5.38 0.85
N GLY A 81 -12.18 6.55 0.36
CA GLY A 81 -12.90 7.51 1.17
C GLY A 81 -14.31 7.85 0.73
N ASP A 82 -14.63 7.69 -0.53
CA ASP A 82 -15.87 8.22 -1.09
C ASP A 82 -16.50 7.26 -2.07
N ASP A 83 -17.65 6.74 -1.69
CA ASP A 83 -18.41 5.78 -2.48
C ASP A 83 -19.51 6.42 -3.34
N GLN A 84 -19.70 7.76 -3.30
CA GLN A 84 -20.73 8.42 -4.11
C GLN A 84 -20.49 8.28 -5.61
N PHE A 85 -19.23 8.08 -6.04
CA PHE A 85 -18.86 7.89 -7.44
C PHE A 85 -18.85 6.42 -7.86
N ILE A 86 -19.06 5.50 -6.91
CA ILE A 86 -19.04 4.07 -7.16
C ILE A 86 -20.46 3.54 -7.03
N LYS A 87 -20.99 2.96 -8.12
CA LYS A 87 -22.28 2.30 -8.05
C LYS A 87 -22.16 0.96 -7.34
N GLY A 88 -23.06 0.72 -6.40
CA GLY A 88 -23.14 -0.54 -5.67
C GLY A 88 -22.29 -0.53 -4.40
N ASN A 89 -21.94 -1.72 -3.93
CA ASN A 89 -21.24 -1.90 -2.67
C ASN A 89 -19.72 -1.72 -2.87
N ASN A 90 -19.16 -0.67 -2.25
CA ASN A 90 -17.72 -0.46 -2.23
C ASN A 90 -17.07 -1.29 -1.10
N ARG A 91 -16.68 -2.51 -1.41
CA ARG A 91 -16.04 -3.42 -0.45
C ARG A 91 -14.63 -2.99 -0.06
N ASN A 92 -14.00 -2.12 -0.84
CA ASN A 92 -12.65 -1.63 -0.59
C ASN A 92 -12.61 -0.30 0.18
N LYS A 93 -13.76 0.21 0.62
CA LYS A 93 -13.81 1.45 1.40
C LYS A 93 -12.95 1.32 2.66
N GLY A 94 -12.00 2.23 2.82
CA GLY A 94 -11.10 2.24 3.97
C GLY A 94 -10.09 1.09 4.01
N VAL A 95 -9.87 0.36 2.90
CA VAL A 95 -9.02 -0.82 2.87
C VAL A 95 -7.57 -0.51 3.27
N PHE A 96 -7.02 0.62 2.82
CA PHE A 96 -5.65 0.99 3.13
C PHE A 96 -5.50 1.38 4.60
N ALA A 97 -6.40 2.21 5.10
CA ALA A 97 -6.40 2.61 6.51
C ALA A 97 -6.58 1.41 7.45
N ARG A 98 -7.50 0.50 7.14
CA ARG A 98 -7.70 -0.73 7.92
C ARG A 98 -6.47 -1.63 7.90
N SER A 99 -5.85 -1.79 6.75
CA SER A 99 -4.64 -2.62 6.61
C SER A 99 -3.50 -2.09 7.46
N ILE A 100 -3.29 -0.78 7.47
CA ILE A 100 -2.28 -0.14 8.30
C ILE A 100 -2.62 -0.35 9.79
N ALA A 101 -3.87 -0.10 10.19
CA ALA A 101 -4.29 -0.26 11.57
C ALA A 101 -4.13 -1.71 12.06
N ASN A 102 -4.49 -2.69 11.22
CA ASN A 102 -4.42 -4.11 11.56
C ASN A 102 -2.99 -4.60 11.79
N LYS A 103 -2.01 -4.04 11.09
CA LYS A 103 -0.63 -4.52 11.11
C LYS A 103 0.36 -3.57 11.78
N ARG A 104 -0.11 -2.45 12.31
CA ARG A 104 0.76 -1.44 12.94
C ARG A 104 1.61 -2.03 14.05
N SER A 105 1.02 -2.77 14.98
CA SER A 105 1.74 -3.37 16.11
C SER A 105 2.78 -4.39 15.64
N GLU A 106 2.43 -5.26 14.69
CA GLU A 106 3.34 -6.26 14.12
C GLU A 106 4.50 -5.57 13.39
N ALA A 107 4.21 -4.54 12.62
CA ALA A 107 5.22 -3.78 11.88
C ALA A 107 6.21 -3.09 12.82
N PHE A 108 5.73 -2.43 13.86
CA PHE A 108 6.59 -1.79 14.85
C PHE A 108 7.42 -2.80 15.63
N GLU A 109 6.87 -3.95 15.99
CA GLU A 109 7.60 -5.00 16.69
C GLU A 109 8.72 -5.57 15.83
N LYS A 110 8.46 -5.82 14.55
CA LYS A 110 9.49 -6.26 13.60
C LYS A 110 10.59 -5.22 13.43
N MET A 111 10.22 -3.95 13.33
CA MET A 111 11.18 -2.86 13.22
C MET A 111 12.06 -2.78 14.48
N ARG A 112 11.45 -2.84 15.67
CA ARG A 112 12.14 -2.83 16.94
C ARG A 112 13.16 -3.96 17.07
N LYS A 113 12.77 -5.18 16.71
CA LYS A 113 13.66 -6.36 16.76
C LYS A 113 14.83 -6.21 15.79
N LYS A 114 14.60 -5.72 14.58
CA LYS A 114 15.66 -5.54 13.60
C LYS A 114 16.65 -4.45 13.99
N TYR A 115 16.18 -3.34 14.54
CA TYR A 115 17.07 -2.29 15.04
C TYR A 115 17.88 -2.78 16.23
N LYS A 116 17.25 -3.47 17.16
CA LYS A 116 17.95 -4.06 18.31
C LYS A 116 19.05 -5.01 17.85
N PHE A 117 18.75 -5.90 16.91
CA PHE A 117 19.73 -6.81 16.36
C PHE A 117 20.93 -6.08 15.75
N GLN A 118 20.71 -5.02 15.00
CA GLN A 118 21.78 -4.24 14.38
C GLN A 118 22.60 -3.48 15.43
N ILE A 119 21.95 -2.90 16.42
CA ILE A 119 22.64 -2.20 17.52
C ILE A 119 23.53 -3.18 18.29
N ASP A 120 23.03 -4.36 18.63
CA ASP A 120 23.79 -5.40 19.33
C ASP A 120 24.97 -5.89 18.49
N LYS A 121 24.80 -6.01 17.17
CA LYS A 121 25.88 -6.39 16.23
C LYS A 121 26.98 -5.34 16.20
N VAL A 122 26.64 -4.06 16.14
CA VAL A 122 27.62 -2.96 16.15
C VAL A 122 28.35 -2.93 17.49
N ALA A 123 27.65 -3.09 18.60
CA ALA A 123 28.25 -3.12 19.92
C ALA A 123 29.23 -4.28 20.07
N ARG A 124 28.88 -5.48 19.58
CA ARG A 124 29.78 -6.65 19.58
C ARG A 124 31.03 -6.42 18.73
N ASN A 125 30.89 -5.81 17.56
CA ASN A 125 32.02 -5.52 16.68
C ASN A 125 32.96 -4.49 17.29
N LYS A 126 32.47 -3.49 18.03
CA LYS A 126 33.31 -2.54 18.77
C LYS A 126 34.04 -3.17 19.94
N GLY A 127 33.50 -4.20 20.56
CA GLY A 127 34.13 -4.92 21.66
C GLY A 127 35.23 -5.90 21.25
N LYS A 128 35.41 -6.13 19.95
CA LYS A 128 36.39 -7.09 19.39
C LYS A 128 37.70 -6.47 18.92
N LYS A 129 38.09 -5.34 19.47
CA LYS A 129 39.41 -4.77 19.16
C LYS A 129 40.52 -5.50 19.89
#